data_946fd7d4ad2439ed8ba5ecf22e7a376b
#
_entry.id   946fd7d4ad2439ed8ba5ecf22e7a376b
#
_cell.length_a   1.000
_cell.length_b   1.000
_cell.length_c   1.000
_cell.angle_alpha   90.00
_cell.angle_beta   90.00
_cell.angle_gamma   90.00
#
_symmetry.space_group_name_H-M   'P 1'
#
loop_
_entity.id
_entity.type
_entity.pdbx_description
1 polymer ?
#
loop_
_entity_poly.entity_id
_entity_poly.type
_entity_poly.pdbx_seq_one_letter_code
_entity_poly.pdbx_strand_id
1 'polypeptide(L)'
;MSAQGLGEGPLDDITELSGGTQNVMLRFTRAGRSYVLRRGPRHLRPRSNAVMLRETRLLAALAGTDVPHPGLIAVCDDPAVLGDAVFYLMEPVDGFNASGDLPALHAGDPTVRYGMGLSMADALAKLGAVDHVAVGLADYGKPDGFLERQVPRWLAELDSYGQFENYPGPDLPGLHEVAAWLQRNVPTSWQPGILHGDYHAANVMFSPTGPEVVAIVDWEMSTIGDPLLDLGWLLATWRQDDGSSVFLSLIHI
;
A
#
# COMPACT_ATOMS: atom_id res chain seq x y z
N MET A 1 22.61 -10.70 -7.17
CA MET A 1 22.06 -10.58 -8.55
C MET A 1 22.68 -11.58 -9.52
N SER A 2 24.00 -11.59 -9.74
CA SER A 2 24.61 -12.55 -10.70
C SER A 2 24.30 -14.02 -10.38
N ALA A 3 24.35 -14.40 -9.09
CA ALA A 3 23.98 -15.75 -8.65
C ALA A 3 22.50 -16.14 -8.91
N GLN A 4 21.64 -15.17 -9.20
CA GLN A 4 20.21 -15.37 -9.52
C GLN A 4 19.90 -15.13 -11.01
N GLY A 5 20.93 -15.06 -11.86
CA GLY A 5 20.76 -14.85 -13.30
C GLY A 5 20.26 -13.46 -13.70
N LEU A 6 20.37 -12.47 -12.81
CA LEU A 6 19.90 -11.10 -13.06
C LEU A 6 20.97 -10.21 -13.73
N GLY A 7 21.71 -10.79 -14.69
CA GLY A 7 22.74 -10.10 -15.44
C GLY A 7 24.07 -9.98 -14.71
N GLU A 8 25.10 -9.57 -15.46
CA GLU A 8 26.46 -9.29 -14.97
C GLU A 8 26.84 -7.85 -15.28
N GLY A 9 27.95 -7.36 -14.71
CA GLY A 9 28.43 -6.00 -14.90
C GLY A 9 28.01 -5.02 -13.81
N PRO A 10 28.31 -3.73 -13.99
CA PRO A 10 28.01 -2.69 -13.02
C PRO A 10 26.50 -2.43 -12.88
N LEU A 11 26.15 -1.63 -11.89
CA LEU A 11 24.83 -1.00 -11.77
C LEU A 11 24.96 0.41 -12.33
N ASP A 12 24.13 0.75 -13.29
CA ASP A 12 24.14 2.04 -13.98
C ASP A 12 22.86 2.83 -13.64
N ASP A 13 22.88 4.15 -13.85
CA ASP A 13 21.73 5.05 -13.70
C ASP A 13 21.02 4.94 -12.33
N ILE A 14 21.80 4.80 -11.26
CA ILE A 14 21.21 4.64 -9.92
C ILE A 14 20.57 5.98 -9.49
N THR A 15 19.26 5.94 -9.25
CA THR A 15 18.46 7.06 -8.76
C THR A 15 17.62 6.66 -7.56
N GLU A 16 17.58 7.52 -6.54
CA GLU A 16 16.65 7.35 -5.42
C GLU A 16 15.26 7.81 -5.86
N LEU A 17 14.25 6.94 -5.67
CA LEU A 17 12.86 7.30 -5.95
C LEU A 17 12.29 8.02 -4.73
N SER A 18 11.82 9.25 -4.95
CA SER A 18 11.12 10.04 -3.93
C SER A 18 9.64 9.67 -3.87
N GLY A 19 9.01 9.78 -2.69
CA GLY A 19 7.57 9.57 -2.52
C GLY A 19 7.18 8.62 -1.39
N GLY A 20 8.10 7.83 -0.86
CA GLY A 20 7.88 7.04 0.35
C GLY A 20 8.54 7.69 1.57
N THR A 21 7.80 7.89 2.65
CA THR A 21 8.31 8.59 3.84
C THR A 21 9.24 7.74 4.71
N GLN A 22 9.24 6.41 4.54
CA GLN A 22 9.95 5.51 5.44
C GLN A 22 10.92 4.56 4.74
N ASN A 23 10.55 3.97 3.61
CA ASN A 23 11.35 2.95 2.93
C ASN A 23 12.30 3.55 1.90
N VAL A 24 13.46 2.93 1.69
CA VAL A 24 14.42 3.34 0.65
C VAL A 24 14.09 2.60 -0.63
N MET A 25 13.89 3.35 -1.72
CA MET A 25 13.68 2.81 -3.05
C MET A 25 14.73 3.37 -4.02
N LEU A 26 15.37 2.48 -4.77
CA LEU A 26 16.37 2.82 -5.77
C LEU A 26 15.97 2.24 -7.12
N ARG A 27 15.93 3.07 -8.15
CA ARG A 27 15.88 2.60 -9.54
C ARG A 27 17.29 2.53 -10.09
N PHE A 28 17.59 1.48 -10.84
CA PHE A 28 18.88 1.33 -11.54
C PHE A 28 18.71 0.44 -12.77
N THR A 29 19.72 0.46 -13.62
CA THR A 29 19.84 -0.45 -14.76
C THR A 29 21.00 -1.42 -14.57
N ARG A 30 20.87 -2.61 -15.12
CA ARG A 30 21.94 -3.59 -15.20
C ARG A 30 21.76 -4.48 -16.43
N ALA A 31 22.80 -4.62 -17.23
CA ALA A 31 22.76 -5.42 -18.47
C ALA A 31 21.56 -5.03 -19.37
N GLY A 32 21.24 -3.74 -19.46
CA GLY A 32 20.14 -3.19 -20.28
C GLY A 32 18.73 -3.41 -19.71
N ARG A 33 18.58 -3.99 -18.51
CA ARG A 33 17.30 -4.15 -17.83
C ARG A 33 17.21 -3.20 -16.64
N SER A 34 16.04 -2.56 -16.47
CA SER A 34 15.75 -1.71 -15.32
C SER A 34 15.16 -2.50 -14.16
N TYR A 35 15.48 -2.09 -12.95
CA TYR A 35 15.06 -2.68 -11.69
C TYR A 35 14.70 -1.59 -10.69
N VAL A 36 13.78 -1.90 -9.78
CA VAL A 36 13.55 -1.12 -8.56
C VAL A 36 13.90 -1.97 -7.36
N LEU A 37 14.81 -1.49 -6.52
CA LEU A 37 15.14 -2.08 -5.23
C LEU A 37 14.29 -1.38 -4.17
N ARG A 38 13.62 -2.15 -3.32
CA ARG A 38 12.94 -1.66 -2.11
C ARG A 38 13.51 -2.35 -0.89
N ARG A 39 13.84 -1.57 0.13
CA ARG A 39 14.28 -2.03 1.44
C ARG A 39 13.60 -1.20 2.54
N GLY A 40 13.61 -1.73 3.76
CA GLY A 40 13.17 -0.99 4.93
C GLY A 40 13.92 0.34 5.13
N PRO A 41 13.49 1.16 6.08
CA PRO A 41 14.05 2.50 6.32
C PRO A 41 15.56 2.47 6.57
N ARG A 42 16.23 3.62 6.39
CA ARG A 42 17.68 3.75 6.66
C ARG A 42 18.01 3.34 8.10
N HIS A 43 17.14 3.69 9.04
CA HIS A 43 17.20 3.25 10.45
C HIS A 43 16.13 2.17 10.67
N LEU A 44 16.58 0.91 10.66
CA LEU A 44 15.66 -0.23 10.81
C LEU A 44 15.00 -0.23 12.18
N ARG A 45 13.70 -0.49 12.17
CA ARG A 45 12.90 -0.77 13.37
C ARG A 45 12.84 -2.29 13.59
N PRO A 46 12.49 -2.78 14.79
CA PRO A 46 12.51 -4.21 15.11
C PRO A 46 11.73 -5.11 14.14
N ARG A 47 10.72 -4.57 13.44
CA ARG A 47 9.88 -5.35 12.50
C ARG A 47 10.16 -5.04 11.02
N SER A 48 11.07 -4.12 10.68
CA SER A 48 11.27 -3.68 9.30
C SER A 48 11.53 -4.83 8.34
N ASN A 49 12.43 -5.75 8.67
CA ASN A 49 12.74 -6.89 7.81
C ASN A 49 11.56 -7.87 7.68
N ALA A 50 10.81 -8.09 8.76
CA ALA A 50 9.64 -8.95 8.73
C ALA A 50 8.51 -8.35 7.85
N VAL A 51 8.34 -7.02 7.86
CA VAL A 51 7.39 -6.33 6.98
C VAL A 51 7.81 -6.50 5.52
N MET A 52 9.10 -6.31 5.18
CA MET A 52 9.59 -6.52 3.82
C MET A 52 9.35 -7.95 3.32
N LEU A 53 9.66 -8.97 4.13
CA LEU A 53 9.41 -10.37 3.75
C LEU A 53 7.92 -10.67 3.60
N ARG A 54 7.09 -10.07 4.43
CA ARG A 54 5.64 -10.20 4.33
C ARG A 54 5.11 -9.59 3.02
N GLU A 55 5.59 -8.41 2.65
CA GLU A 55 5.25 -7.74 1.39
C GLU A 55 5.66 -8.58 0.18
N THR A 56 6.88 -9.16 0.18
CA THR A 56 7.32 -10.03 -0.92
C THR A 56 6.47 -11.28 -1.07
N ARG A 57 6.00 -11.85 0.04
CA ARG A 57 5.09 -13.01 0.02
C ARG A 57 3.77 -12.65 -0.67
N LEU A 58 3.22 -11.47 -0.39
CA LEU A 58 2.00 -11.01 -1.05
C LEU A 58 2.23 -10.77 -2.54
N LEU A 59 3.28 -10.03 -2.92
CA LEU A 59 3.59 -9.77 -4.34
C LEU A 59 3.78 -11.08 -5.13
N ALA A 60 4.44 -12.07 -4.53
CA ALA A 60 4.57 -13.40 -5.14
C ALA A 60 3.21 -14.10 -5.31
N ALA A 61 2.31 -13.97 -4.34
CA ALA A 61 0.98 -14.56 -4.39
C ALA A 61 0.05 -13.87 -5.41
N LEU A 62 0.22 -12.57 -5.64
CA LEU A 62 -0.53 -11.82 -6.64
C LEU A 62 -0.03 -12.07 -8.07
N ALA A 63 1.16 -12.64 -8.25
CA ALA A 63 1.70 -12.97 -9.57
C ALA A 63 0.74 -13.90 -10.33
N GLY A 64 0.35 -13.49 -11.55
CA GLY A 64 -0.60 -14.22 -12.37
C GLY A 64 -2.08 -13.97 -12.05
N THR A 65 -2.39 -13.07 -11.13
CA THR A 65 -3.75 -12.54 -10.92
C THR A 65 -3.98 -11.28 -11.76
N ASP A 66 -5.24 -10.83 -11.84
CA ASP A 66 -5.60 -9.58 -12.56
C ASP A 66 -5.40 -8.32 -11.71
N VAL A 67 -4.88 -8.44 -10.49
CA VAL A 67 -4.57 -7.30 -9.60
C VAL A 67 -3.36 -6.55 -10.16
N PRO A 68 -3.47 -5.26 -10.47
CA PRO A 68 -2.33 -4.48 -10.92
C PRO A 68 -1.32 -4.27 -9.77
N HIS A 69 -0.08 -4.74 -9.92
CA HIS A 69 0.97 -4.61 -8.92
C HIS A 69 2.36 -4.65 -9.57
N PRO A 70 3.42 -4.13 -8.93
CA PRO A 70 4.79 -4.30 -9.43
C PRO A 70 5.19 -5.78 -9.42
N GLY A 71 5.71 -6.28 -10.53
CA GLY A 71 6.19 -7.67 -10.62
C GLY A 71 7.38 -7.90 -9.67
N LEU A 72 7.30 -8.90 -8.78
CA LEU A 72 8.41 -9.31 -7.93
C LEU A 72 9.45 -10.05 -8.76
N ILE A 73 10.70 -9.58 -8.75
CA ILE A 73 11.81 -10.20 -9.52
C ILE A 73 12.64 -11.12 -8.62
N ALA A 74 13.07 -10.64 -7.45
CA ALA A 74 13.92 -11.39 -6.54
C ALA A 74 13.84 -10.84 -5.12
N VAL A 75 14.10 -11.70 -4.14
CA VAL A 75 14.18 -11.35 -2.73
C VAL A 75 15.58 -11.66 -2.22
N CYS A 76 16.13 -10.79 -1.39
CA CYS A 76 17.32 -11.05 -0.60
C CYS A 76 16.93 -10.99 0.89
N ASP A 77 16.83 -12.16 1.49
CA ASP A 77 16.46 -12.36 2.89
C ASP A 77 17.66 -12.43 3.84
N ASP A 78 18.88 -12.38 3.29
CA ASP A 78 20.13 -12.28 4.06
C ASP A 78 20.41 -10.80 4.40
N PRO A 79 20.24 -10.40 5.67
CA PRO A 79 20.48 -9.02 6.08
C PRO A 79 21.96 -8.61 6.00
N ALA A 80 22.90 -9.56 6.01
CA ALA A 80 24.33 -9.25 5.92
C ALA A 80 24.72 -8.63 4.57
N VAL A 81 23.89 -8.77 3.53
CA VAL A 81 24.18 -8.29 2.18
C VAL A 81 24.07 -6.76 2.07
N LEU A 82 23.12 -6.14 2.79
CA LEU A 82 22.85 -4.71 2.65
C LEU A 82 22.53 -4.03 4.00
N GLY A 83 23.54 -3.91 4.86
CA GLY A 83 23.45 -3.12 6.09
C GLY A 83 22.30 -3.54 7.00
N ASP A 84 22.23 -4.82 7.34
CA ASP A 84 21.23 -5.48 8.19
C ASP A 84 19.80 -5.45 7.63
N ALA A 85 19.60 -4.99 6.38
CA ALA A 85 18.30 -4.90 5.76
C ALA A 85 18.02 -6.04 4.78
N VAL A 86 16.85 -6.64 4.92
CA VAL A 86 16.19 -7.39 3.87
C VAL A 86 15.74 -6.43 2.76
N PHE A 87 15.86 -6.86 1.52
CA PHE A 87 15.39 -6.09 0.36
C PHE A 87 14.86 -7.00 -0.74
N TYR A 88 14.14 -6.41 -1.65
CA TYR A 88 13.71 -7.12 -2.85
C TYR A 88 13.84 -6.24 -4.09
N LEU A 89 13.84 -6.91 -5.24
CA LEU A 89 13.82 -6.29 -6.56
C LEU A 89 12.46 -6.51 -7.18
N MET A 90 11.91 -5.46 -7.75
CA MET A 90 10.66 -5.48 -8.50
C MET A 90 10.83 -4.81 -9.86
N GLU A 91 9.89 -5.05 -10.74
CA GLU A 91 9.80 -4.38 -12.03
C GLU A 91 9.48 -2.89 -11.83
N PRO A 92 10.12 -1.99 -12.59
CA PRO A 92 9.70 -0.60 -12.62
C PRO A 92 8.30 -0.50 -13.23
N VAL A 93 7.46 0.33 -12.63
CA VAL A 93 6.12 0.64 -13.14
C VAL A 93 6.21 1.94 -13.94
N ASP A 94 5.72 1.91 -15.18
CA ASP A 94 5.55 3.11 -15.98
C ASP A 94 4.20 3.75 -15.64
N GLY A 95 4.22 4.72 -14.75
CA GLY A 95 3.03 5.35 -14.22
C GLY A 95 3.37 6.52 -13.32
N PHE A 96 2.32 7.23 -12.89
CA PHE A 96 2.43 8.34 -11.96
C PHE A 96 1.48 8.16 -10.78
N ASN A 97 1.83 8.74 -9.64
CA ASN A 97 1.01 8.80 -8.45
C ASN A 97 0.21 10.11 -8.42
N ALA A 98 -1.07 10.04 -8.08
CA ALA A 98 -1.98 11.19 -8.06
C ALA A 98 -1.93 12.03 -6.77
N SER A 99 -0.90 11.87 -5.93
CA SER A 99 -0.73 12.66 -4.70
C SER A 99 -0.20 14.08 -4.92
N GLY A 100 0.32 14.37 -6.12
CA GLY A 100 0.83 15.67 -6.54
C GLY A 100 0.08 16.24 -7.75
N ASP A 101 0.77 17.08 -8.52
CA ASP A 101 0.21 17.64 -9.74
C ASP A 101 -0.05 16.53 -10.77
N LEU A 102 -1.23 16.55 -11.36
CA LEU A 102 -1.61 15.60 -12.41
C LEU A 102 -0.92 15.95 -13.74
N PRO A 103 -0.50 14.94 -14.54
CA PRO A 103 -0.08 15.16 -15.91
C PRO A 103 -1.14 15.90 -16.73
N ALA A 104 -0.71 16.62 -17.79
CA ALA A 104 -1.57 17.51 -18.55
C ALA A 104 -2.87 16.87 -19.07
N LEU A 105 -2.82 15.62 -19.52
CA LEU A 105 -4.00 14.87 -19.94
C LEU A 105 -5.02 14.76 -18.79
N HIS A 106 -4.56 14.32 -17.62
CA HIS A 106 -5.41 14.06 -16.45
C HIS A 106 -5.90 15.36 -15.80
N ALA A 107 -5.05 16.40 -15.79
CA ALA A 107 -5.46 17.71 -15.31
C ALA A 107 -6.50 18.37 -16.22
N GLY A 108 -6.36 18.22 -17.54
CA GLY A 108 -7.18 18.90 -18.54
C GLY A 108 -8.52 18.21 -18.84
N ASP A 109 -8.64 16.90 -18.67
CA ASP A 109 -9.85 16.15 -19.05
C ASP A 109 -10.61 15.57 -17.85
N PRO A 110 -11.81 16.11 -17.52
CA PRO A 110 -12.64 15.57 -16.43
C PRO A 110 -13.09 14.12 -16.67
N THR A 111 -13.23 13.69 -17.92
CA THR A 111 -13.63 12.33 -18.27
C THR A 111 -12.54 11.33 -17.89
N VAL A 112 -11.28 11.71 -18.13
CA VAL A 112 -10.12 10.91 -17.73
C VAL A 112 -10.07 10.80 -16.20
N ARG A 113 -10.25 11.92 -15.46
CA ARG A 113 -10.31 11.87 -13.98
C ARG A 113 -11.44 11.03 -13.44
N TYR A 114 -12.61 11.10 -14.04
CA TYR A 114 -13.73 10.21 -13.68
C TYR A 114 -13.38 8.74 -13.91
N GLY A 115 -12.73 8.45 -15.05
CA GLY A 115 -12.22 7.12 -15.37
C GLY A 115 -11.19 6.61 -14.38
N MET A 116 -10.31 7.49 -13.85
CA MET A 116 -9.35 7.12 -12.80
C MET A 116 -10.07 6.60 -11.54
N GLY A 117 -11.13 7.27 -11.10
CA GLY A 117 -11.95 6.81 -9.96
C GLY A 117 -12.58 5.44 -10.20
N LEU A 118 -13.14 5.22 -11.40
CA LEU A 118 -13.69 3.92 -11.77
C LEU A 118 -12.61 2.82 -11.83
N SER A 119 -11.42 3.16 -12.34
CA SER A 119 -10.30 2.23 -12.41
C SER A 119 -9.77 1.85 -11.02
N MET A 120 -9.80 2.79 -10.07
CA MET A 120 -9.47 2.46 -8.67
C MET A 120 -10.48 1.47 -8.07
N ALA A 121 -11.77 1.67 -8.31
CA ALA A 121 -12.80 0.76 -7.82
C ALA A 121 -12.67 -0.65 -8.46
N ASP A 122 -12.35 -0.72 -9.76
CA ASP A 122 -12.10 -1.97 -10.48
C ASP A 122 -10.85 -2.70 -9.92
N ALA A 123 -9.76 -1.99 -9.71
CA ALA A 123 -8.54 -2.57 -9.14
C ALA A 123 -8.77 -3.11 -7.71
N LEU A 124 -9.55 -2.39 -6.89
CA LEU A 124 -9.93 -2.84 -5.56
C LEU A 124 -10.86 -4.06 -5.61
N ALA A 125 -11.81 -4.09 -6.54
CA ALA A 125 -12.68 -5.25 -6.74
C ALA A 125 -11.89 -6.49 -7.17
N LYS A 126 -10.90 -6.34 -8.06
CA LYS A 126 -9.97 -7.41 -8.44
C LYS A 126 -9.20 -7.93 -7.23
N LEU A 127 -8.68 -7.06 -6.38
CA LEU A 127 -7.98 -7.44 -5.15
C LEU A 127 -8.89 -8.24 -4.22
N GLY A 128 -10.11 -7.73 -3.95
CA GLY A 128 -11.08 -8.39 -3.08
C GLY A 128 -11.60 -9.73 -3.64
N ALA A 129 -11.53 -9.93 -4.95
CA ALA A 129 -11.95 -11.18 -5.61
C ALA A 129 -10.87 -12.28 -5.60
N VAL A 130 -9.63 -12.00 -5.20
CA VAL A 130 -8.58 -13.01 -5.12
C VAL A 130 -8.90 -14.03 -4.04
N ASP A 131 -8.95 -15.30 -4.41
CA ASP A 131 -8.99 -16.39 -3.43
C ASP A 131 -7.65 -16.47 -2.70
N HIS A 132 -7.58 -15.86 -1.51
CA HIS A 132 -6.36 -15.79 -0.72
C HIS A 132 -5.84 -17.17 -0.28
N VAL A 133 -6.70 -18.18 -0.19
CA VAL A 133 -6.29 -19.55 0.14
C VAL A 133 -5.63 -20.19 -1.07
N ALA A 134 -6.25 -20.07 -2.24
CA ALA A 134 -5.72 -20.64 -3.50
C ALA A 134 -4.35 -20.05 -3.88
N VAL A 135 -4.11 -18.77 -3.58
CA VAL A 135 -2.80 -18.12 -3.85
C VAL A 135 -1.78 -18.30 -2.70
N GLY A 136 -2.07 -19.14 -1.70
CA GLY A 136 -1.11 -19.49 -0.63
C GLY A 136 -1.01 -18.47 0.51
N LEU A 137 -2.04 -17.66 0.74
CA LEU A 137 -2.11 -16.65 1.80
C LEU A 137 -3.09 -17.01 2.95
N ALA A 138 -3.43 -18.29 3.14
CA ALA A 138 -4.38 -18.72 4.16
C ALA A 138 -3.99 -18.29 5.60
N ASP A 139 -2.69 -18.19 5.90
CA ASP A 139 -2.12 -17.78 7.20
C ASP A 139 -1.61 -16.31 7.19
N TYR A 140 -1.90 -15.55 6.12
CA TYR A 140 -1.40 -14.17 5.97
C TYR A 140 -2.10 -13.18 6.90
N GLY A 141 -3.24 -13.50 7.47
CA GLY A 141 -4.01 -12.70 8.41
C GLY A 141 -4.76 -13.55 9.42
N LYS A 142 -5.60 -12.91 10.20
CA LYS A 142 -6.49 -13.54 11.19
C LYS A 142 -7.92 -13.08 10.92
N PRO A 143 -8.66 -13.74 10.01
CA PRO A 143 -10.02 -13.33 9.66
C PRO A 143 -11.01 -13.52 10.81
N ASP A 144 -10.87 -14.57 11.63
CA ASP A 144 -11.79 -14.82 12.74
C ASP A 144 -11.87 -13.63 13.70
N GLY A 145 -13.07 -13.09 13.91
CA GLY A 145 -13.30 -11.93 14.76
C GLY A 145 -12.60 -10.66 14.24
N PHE A 146 -12.35 -10.55 12.95
CA PHE A 146 -11.57 -9.43 12.37
C PHE A 146 -12.27 -8.09 12.60
N LEU A 147 -13.57 -7.99 12.29
CA LEU A 147 -14.33 -6.74 12.41
C LEU A 147 -14.53 -6.34 13.88
N GLU A 148 -14.77 -7.31 14.76
CA GLU A 148 -14.93 -7.08 16.20
C GLU A 148 -13.68 -6.47 16.84
N ARG A 149 -12.49 -6.80 16.29
CA ARG A 149 -11.22 -6.27 16.79
C ARG A 149 -10.87 -4.87 16.29
N GLN A 150 -11.55 -4.36 15.24
CA GLN A 150 -11.13 -3.09 14.63
C GLN A 150 -11.28 -1.91 15.61
N VAL A 151 -12.45 -1.73 16.21
CA VAL A 151 -12.69 -0.59 17.11
C VAL A 151 -11.75 -0.63 18.33
N PRO A 152 -11.65 -1.73 19.09
CA PRO A 152 -10.69 -1.80 20.20
C PRO A 152 -9.24 -1.54 19.79
N ARG A 153 -8.83 -2.05 18.63
CA ARG A 153 -7.46 -1.85 18.12
C ARG A 153 -7.18 -0.37 17.84
N TRP A 154 -8.09 0.30 17.14
CA TRP A 154 -7.88 1.71 16.78
C TRP A 154 -7.98 2.65 17.98
N LEU A 155 -8.84 2.35 18.96
CA LEU A 155 -8.86 3.09 20.22
C LEU A 155 -7.55 2.90 20.99
N ALA A 156 -7.03 1.67 21.06
CA ALA A 156 -5.74 1.41 21.70
C ALA A 156 -4.56 2.09 20.98
N GLU A 157 -4.61 2.16 19.65
CA GLU A 157 -3.61 2.89 18.85
C GLU A 157 -3.66 4.38 19.18
N LEU A 158 -4.86 4.97 19.22
CA LEU A 158 -5.04 6.37 19.58
C LEU A 158 -4.54 6.66 21.01
N ASP A 159 -4.85 5.79 21.96
CA ASP A 159 -4.37 5.92 23.36
C ASP A 159 -2.84 5.86 23.43
N SER A 160 -2.20 5.06 22.54
CA SER A 160 -0.74 4.93 22.51
C SER A 160 -0.02 6.25 22.17
N TYR A 161 -0.69 7.18 21.50
CA TYR A 161 -0.12 8.49 21.18
C TYR A 161 0.09 9.36 22.44
N GLY A 162 -0.55 9.04 23.57
CA GLY A 162 -0.31 9.68 24.85
C GLY A 162 1.13 9.56 25.37
N GLN A 163 1.94 8.66 24.80
CA GLN A 163 3.38 8.56 25.09
C GLN A 163 4.22 9.70 24.48
N PHE A 164 3.68 10.44 23.51
CA PHE A 164 4.40 11.54 22.87
C PHE A 164 4.21 12.84 23.67
N GLU A 165 5.33 13.45 24.05
CA GLU A 165 5.38 14.62 24.96
C GLU A 165 4.57 15.82 24.49
N ASN A 166 4.38 15.98 23.18
CA ASN A 166 3.64 17.10 22.58
C ASN A 166 2.25 16.71 22.05
N TYR A 167 1.76 15.51 22.37
CA TYR A 167 0.43 15.10 21.93
C TYR A 167 -0.65 15.73 22.81
N PRO A 168 -1.55 16.58 22.26
CA PRO A 168 -2.52 17.33 23.05
C PRO A 168 -3.68 16.46 23.60
N GLY A 169 -3.70 15.18 23.28
CA GLY A 169 -4.81 14.26 23.59
C GLY A 169 -5.79 14.10 22.44
N PRO A 170 -6.64 13.06 22.50
CA PRO A 170 -7.61 12.75 21.46
C PRO A 170 -8.86 13.63 21.60
N ASP A 171 -8.75 14.94 21.32
CA ASP A 171 -9.92 15.83 21.27
C ASP A 171 -10.63 15.67 19.91
N LEU A 172 -11.28 14.50 19.73
CA LEU A 172 -12.03 14.13 18.53
C LEU A 172 -13.53 14.07 18.90
N PRO A 173 -14.32 15.12 18.56
CA PRO A 173 -15.76 15.12 18.83
C PRO A 173 -16.46 13.90 18.22
N GLY A 174 -17.31 13.22 18.99
CA GLY A 174 -18.05 12.05 18.53
C GLY A 174 -17.28 10.74 18.49
N LEU A 175 -16.00 10.71 18.90
CA LEU A 175 -15.17 9.49 18.83
C LEU A 175 -15.82 8.29 19.54
N HIS A 176 -16.25 8.48 20.78
CA HIS A 176 -16.82 7.41 21.59
C HIS A 176 -18.21 6.98 21.11
N GLU A 177 -19.03 7.92 20.61
CA GLU A 177 -20.33 7.64 20.00
C GLU A 177 -20.20 6.79 18.75
N VAL A 178 -19.26 7.14 17.85
CA VAL A 178 -18.97 6.38 16.64
C VAL A 178 -18.40 5.01 16.98
N ALA A 179 -17.44 4.94 17.90
CA ALA A 179 -16.89 3.65 18.36
C ALA A 179 -17.96 2.73 18.92
N ALA A 180 -18.84 3.24 19.78
CA ALA A 180 -19.93 2.47 20.36
C ALA A 180 -20.96 2.07 19.30
N TRP A 181 -21.24 2.90 18.31
CA TRP A 181 -22.12 2.57 17.20
C TRP A 181 -21.54 1.42 16.35
N LEU A 182 -20.27 1.52 15.95
CA LEU A 182 -19.58 0.49 15.18
C LEU A 182 -19.57 -0.86 15.91
N GLN A 183 -19.29 -0.86 17.23
CA GLN A 183 -19.29 -2.09 18.03
C GLN A 183 -20.66 -2.76 18.10
N ARG A 184 -21.76 -1.98 18.12
CA ARG A 184 -23.13 -2.53 18.12
C ARG A 184 -23.62 -2.94 16.74
N ASN A 185 -22.99 -2.45 15.67
CA ASN A 185 -23.41 -2.67 14.30
C ASN A 185 -22.37 -3.43 13.47
N VAL A 186 -21.62 -4.32 14.11
CA VAL A 186 -20.68 -5.20 13.40
C VAL A 186 -21.47 -6.06 12.41
N PRO A 187 -21.09 -6.11 11.13
CA PRO A 187 -21.73 -7.00 10.15
C PRO A 187 -21.65 -8.46 10.58
N THR A 188 -22.76 -9.15 10.52
CA THR A 188 -22.87 -10.58 10.89
C THR A 188 -22.52 -11.51 9.74
N SER A 189 -22.37 -10.98 8.52
CA SER A 189 -22.02 -11.72 7.33
C SER A 189 -21.05 -10.92 6.49
N TRP A 190 -19.86 -11.46 6.26
CA TRP A 190 -18.82 -10.93 5.40
C TRP A 190 -17.92 -12.08 4.93
N GLN A 191 -17.12 -11.86 3.90
CA GLN A 191 -16.18 -12.87 3.40
C GLN A 191 -14.74 -12.37 3.51
N PRO A 192 -13.83 -13.19 4.07
CA PRO A 192 -12.42 -12.84 4.11
C PRO A 192 -11.82 -12.71 2.72
N GLY A 193 -11.09 -11.62 2.50
CA GLY A 193 -10.33 -11.36 1.30
C GLY A 193 -9.04 -10.64 1.62
N ILE A 194 -8.24 -10.35 0.60
CA ILE A 194 -7.02 -9.57 0.76
C ILE A 194 -7.41 -8.10 0.91
N LEU A 195 -6.90 -7.47 1.98
CA LEU A 195 -6.91 -6.03 2.16
C LEU A 195 -5.55 -5.46 1.85
N HIS A 196 -5.54 -4.30 1.21
CA HIS A 196 -4.35 -3.43 1.15
C HIS A 196 -4.07 -2.82 2.53
N GLY A 197 -5.10 -2.38 3.24
CA GLY A 197 -5.03 -1.77 4.57
C GLY A 197 -4.77 -0.27 4.58
N ASP A 198 -4.39 0.30 3.41
CA ASP A 198 -4.17 1.73 3.21
C ASP A 198 -4.46 2.12 1.74
N TYR A 199 -5.62 1.67 1.20
CA TYR A 199 -5.96 1.85 -0.21
C TYR A 199 -6.50 3.25 -0.49
N HIS A 200 -5.70 4.09 -1.11
CA HIS A 200 -6.04 5.47 -1.46
C HIS A 200 -5.25 5.96 -2.68
N ALA A 201 -5.59 7.15 -3.21
CA ALA A 201 -5.02 7.67 -4.46
C ALA A 201 -3.47 7.81 -4.44
N ALA A 202 -2.85 8.00 -3.27
CA ALA A 202 -1.41 8.07 -3.16
C ALA A 202 -0.72 6.69 -3.21
N ASN A 203 -1.44 5.59 -3.00
CA ASN A 203 -0.93 4.23 -3.04
C ASN A 203 -1.31 3.48 -4.32
N VAL A 204 -1.75 4.21 -5.35
CA VAL A 204 -1.94 3.67 -6.70
C VAL A 204 -1.15 4.48 -7.73
N MET A 205 -0.73 3.80 -8.79
CA MET A 205 -0.09 4.42 -9.95
C MET A 205 -1.02 4.30 -11.15
N PHE A 206 -1.17 5.41 -11.87
CA PHE A 206 -1.99 5.51 -13.07
C PHE A 206 -1.14 5.54 -14.33
N SER A 207 -1.71 5.06 -15.43
CA SER A 207 -1.14 5.16 -16.76
C SER A 207 -0.90 6.63 -17.13
N PRO A 208 0.24 7.00 -17.72
CA PRO A 208 0.46 8.37 -18.21
C PRO A 208 -0.41 8.72 -19.43
N THR A 209 -1.02 7.72 -20.07
CA THR A 209 -1.78 7.87 -21.34
C THR A 209 -3.27 7.61 -21.21
N GLY A 210 -3.77 7.25 -20.01
CA GLY A 210 -5.17 6.94 -19.79
C GLY A 210 -5.52 6.89 -18.29
N PRO A 211 -6.78 6.56 -17.97
CA PRO A 211 -7.28 6.57 -16.61
C PRO A 211 -6.92 5.31 -15.80
N GLU A 212 -6.23 4.33 -16.41
CA GLU A 212 -6.08 3.00 -15.85
C GLU A 212 -5.11 2.99 -14.66
N VAL A 213 -5.47 2.27 -13.59
CA VAL A 213 -4.54 1.89 -12.53
C VAL A 213 -3.59 0.83 -13.09
N VAL A 214 -2.29 1.13 -13.10
CA VAL A 214 -1.23 0.25 -13.59
C VAL A 214 -0.51 -0.48 -12.46
N ALA A 215 -0.58 0.03 -11.23
CA ALA A 215 -0.11 -0.68 -10.05
C ALA A 215 -0.73 -0.16 -8.76
N ILE A 216 -0.99 -1.07 -7.84
CA ILE A 216 -1.20 -0.79 -6.41
C ILE A 216 0.17 -0.96 -5.75
N VAL A 217 0.56 -0.01 -4.89
CA VAL A 217 1.88 0.03 -4.24
C VAL A 217 1.73 0.23 -2.74
N ASP A 218 2.81 -0.02 -1.98
CA ASP A 218 2.87 0.16 -0.52
C ASP A 218 2.01 -0.82 0.28
N TRP A 219 2.32 -2.10 0.15
CA TRP A 219 1.58 -3.23 0.72
C TRP A 219 1.91 -3.54 2.19
N GLU A 220 2.61 -2.65 2.90
CA GLU A 220 3.10 -2.92 4.25
C GLU A 220 1.99 -3.16 5.29
N MET A 221 0.79 -2.59 5.07
CA MET A 221 -0.39 -2.77 5.94
C MET A 221 -1.32 -3.90 5.51
N SER A 222 -1.00 -4.61 4.44
CA SER A 222 -1.86 -5.65 3.86
C SER A 222 -2.13 -6.80 4.85
N THR A 223 -3.32 -7.38 4.77
CA THR A 223 -3.76 -8.48 5.62
C THR A 223 -4.93 -9.24 5.00
N ILE A 224 -5.43 -10.28 5.70
CA ILE A 224 -6.72 -10.90 5.38
C ILE A 224 -7.79 -10.36 6.34
N GLY A 225 -8.86 -9.85 5.78
CA GLY A 225 -9.99 -9.31 6.52
C GLY A 225 -11.16 -9.00 5.59
N ASP A 226 -12.04 -8.07 5.96
CA ASP A 226 -13.17 -7.65 5.12
C ASP A 226 -12.71 -6.63 4.06
N PRO A 227 -12.69 -6.97 2.75
CA PRO A 227 -12.24 -6.07 1.68
C PRO A 227 -12.99 -4.73 1.62
N LEU A 228 -14.20 -4.65 2.17
CA LEU A 228 -14.97 -3.41 2.20
C LEU A 228 -14.35 -2.34 3.10
N LEU A 229 -13.41 -2.70 3.98
CA LEU A 229 -12.65 -1.68 4.75
C LEU A 229 -11.76 -0.83 3.85
N ASP A 230 -11.13 -1.42 2.83
CA ASP A 230 -10.36 -0.63 1.85
C ASP A 230 -11.26 0.31 1.04
N LEU A 231 -12.46 -0.13 0.67
CA LEU A 231 -13.45 0.76 0.03
C LEU A 231 -13.87 1.89 0.97
N GLY A 232 -14.13 1.57 2.25
CA GLY A 232 -14.45 2.57 3.26
C GLY A 232 -13.32 3.60 3.44
N TRP A 233 -12.07 3.14 3.44
CA TRP A 233 -10.90 4.00 3.52
C TRP A 233 -10.75 4.88 2.27
N LEU A 234 -10.90 4.31 1.08
CA LEU A 234 -10.89 5.06 -0.17
C LEU A 234 -11.94 6.18 -0.16
N LEU A 235 -13.18 5.88 0.25
CA LEU A 235 -14.26 6.86 0.30
C LEU A 235 -14.03 7.94 1.37
N ALA A 236 -13.47 7.58 2.53
CA ALA A 236 -13.15 8.52 3.60
C ALA A 236 -12.00 9.48 3.22
N THR A 237 -11.08 9.02 2.37
CA THR A 237 -9.94 9.81 1.89
C THR A 237 -10.21 10.49 0.54
N TRP A 238 -11.40 10.26 -0.07
CA TRP A 238 -11.77 10.86 -1.33
C TRP A 238 -12.04 12.35 -1.16
N ARG A 239 -11.58 13.15 -2.12
CA ARG A 239 -11.80 14.60 -2.10
C ARG A 239 -13.29 14.91 -2.21
N GLN A 240 -13.81 15.73 -1.30
CA GLN A 240 -15.19 16.19 -1.31
C GLN A 240 -15.39 17.35 -2.29
N ASP A 241 -16.64 17.65 -2.66
CA ASP A 241 -16.99 18.73 -3.59
C ASP A 241 -16.60 20.12 -3.08
N ASP A 242 -16.50 20.31 -1.76
CA ASP A 242 -16.04 21.55 -1.13
C ASP A 242 -14.52 21.74 -1.21
N GLY A 243 -13.81 20.79 -1.84
CA GLY A 243 -12.36 20.78 -1.95
C GLY A 243 -11.65 20.28 -0.70
N SER A 244 -12.39 19.93 0.37
CA SER A 244 -11.79 19.28 1.53
C SER A 244 -11.34 17.86 1.18
N SER A 245 -10.20 17.46 1.69
CA SER A 245 -9.70 16.09 1.61
C SER A 245 -8.92 15.83 2.88
N VAL A 246 -9.18 14.70 3.52
CA VAL A 246 -8.38 14.23 4.66
C VAL A 246 -6.90 14.12 4.26
N PHE A 247 -6.62 13.83 2.99
CA PHE A 247 -5.27 13.70 2.46
C PHE A 247 -4.46 14.99 2.42
N LEU A 248 -5.09 16.13 2.09
CA LEU A 248 -4.38 17.42 2.04
C LEU A 248 -3.94 17.91 3.42
N SER A 249 -4.58 17.46 4.49
CA SER A 249 -4.15 17.77 5.85
C SER A 249 -3.04 16.85 6.36
N LEU A 250 -2.86 15.65 5.78
CA LEU A 250 -1.81 14.71 6.16
C LEU A 250 -0.49 14.92 5.39
N ILE A 251 -0.53 15.56 4.22
CA ILE A 251 0.67 15.88 3.43
C ILE A 251 1.39 17.13 3.97
N HIS A 252 0.75 17.92 4.83
CA HIS A 252 1.29 19.16 5.39
C HIS A 252 1.73 19.04 6.87
N ILE A 253 1.88 17.81 7.40
CA ILE A 253 2.45 17.57 8.73
C ILE A 253 3.90 17.09 8.62
#